data_be64ff80c7cb39204d9573e9729b8016
#
_entry.id   be64ff80c7cb39204d9573e9729b8016
#
_cell.length_a   1.000
_cell.length_b   1.000
_cell.length_c   1.000
_cell.angle_alpha   90.00
_cell.angle_beta   90.00
_cell.angle_gamma   90.00
#
_symmetry.space_group_name_H-M   'P 1'
#
loop_
_entity.id
_entity.type
_entity.pdbx_description
1 polymer ?
#
loop_
_entity_poly.entity_id
_entity_poly.type
_entity_poly.pdbx_seq_one_letter_code
_entity_poly.pdbx_strand_id
1 'polypeptide(L)'
;MKIVNLNSRSVTIELESNTPYYNEKEYDIILNGNFLRKEKRNVFTIYDLKPDEEYTLKAQEEISFITPKEPWTIYLKDFNPYADGVNNDTAFIQAAIMATPFGGTLIIEDGTYLVTSLYLKSNINLYLKKGAKILASTQRRDYPIHPSYANIGLWEGAEVNNFASTLNFVDSENITVYGEGEIDGQAENGDWYINHRQMNIAWRGHSIFMVRSSNISIIGLYVHNTQAWAIHPYMSSYLNFYNLELKNNPKMPTTDGIDPDCSSNIEIKGCKFSVGDDCIAIKSGTYDLALKYKKASSDILIENNLMADGHGGVVFGSESSGGINNITVRRCLFENTDRGLRIKTRRGRGNIGQIDNIIFDDILMKNVLTPFVINSYYNMGPKGGHTEYVWTTKALKVDEYTPVLGKFHFLNMKCEGVSIAAGVFLGLAEMPIKLVSFENVSFSYNDDAEEGIPCMMEHPYKMKKAGIFCLNVDKLETKNVTFAGVSGKEIIKEWTK
;
A
#
# COMPACT_ATOMS: atom_id res chain seq x y z
N MET A 1 -13.05 -19.40 -11.34
CA MET A 1 -13.54 -18.02 -11.09
C MET A 1 -14.10 -17.93 -9.68
N LYS A 2 -13.76 -16.88 -8.90
CA LYS A 2 -14.14 -16.71 -7.49
C LYS A 2 -14.72 -15.32 -7.23
N ILE A 3 -15.82 -15.24 -6.46
CA ILE A 3 -16.31 -13.96 -5.90
C ILE A 3 -15.42 -13.59 -4.72
N VAL A 4 -14.78 -12.42 -4.80
CA VAL A 4 -13.91 -11.86 -3.75
C VAL A 4 -14.71 -10.93 -2.84
N ASN A 5 -15.61 -10.15 -3.45
CA ASN A 5 -16.51 -9.27 -2.72
C ASN A 5 -17.84 -9.15 -3.44
N LEU A 6 -18.93 -9.08 -2.69
CA LEU A 6 -20.29 -8.93 -3.21
C LEU A 6 -21.06 -7.92 -2.36
N ASN A 7 -21.45 -6.83 -3.00
CA ASN A 7 -22.30 -5.78 -2.43
C ASN A 7 -23.67 -5.74 -3.12
N SER A 8 -24.57 -4.92 -2.62
CA SER A 8 -25.88 -4.74 -3.22
C SER A 8 -25.84 -4.22 -4.67
N ARG A 9 -24.76 -3.52 -5.05
CA ARG A 9 -24.63 -2.88 -6.37
C ARG A 9 -23.34 -3.20 -7.10
N SER A 10 -22.53 -4.11 -6.58
CA SER A 10 -21.28 -4.51 -7.23
C SER A 10 -20.84 -5.92 -6.86
N VAL A 11 -20.07 -6.54 -7.75
CA VAL A 11 -19.38 -7.79 -7.51
C VAL A 11 -17.93 -7.69 -7.97
N THR A 12 -17.00 -8.08 -7.10
CA THR A 12 -15.58 -8.21 -7.42
C THR A 12 -15.24 -9.66 -7.65
N ILE A 13 -14.64 -9.95 -8.79
CA ILE A 13 -14.29 -11.29 -9.27
C ILE A 13 -12.78 -11.43 -9.35
N GLU A 14 -12.28 -12.60 -8.97
CA GLU A 14 -10.92 -13.05 -9.23
C GLU A 14 -10.94 -14.28 -10.13
N LEU A 15 -10.17 -14.24 -11.21
CA LEU A 15 -9.95 -15.36 -12.13
C LEU A 15 -8.67 -16.11 -11.74
N GLU A 16 -8.67 -17.41 -11.95
CA GLU A 16 -7.42 -18.17 -12.01
C GLU A 16 -6.67 -17.80 -13.28
N SER A 17 -5.39 -17.55 -13.17
CA SER A 17 -4.50 -17.18 -14.27
C SER A 17 -3.09 -17.70 -14.00
N ASN A 18 -2.38 -18.05 -15.07
CA ASN A 18 -0.97 -18.45 -15.01
C ASN A 18 0.00 -17.23 -15.02
N THR A 19 -0.53 -16.02 -15.15
CA THR A 19 0.27 -14.79 -15.19
C THR A 19 -0.18 -13.81 -14.12
N PRO A 20 0.76 -13.13 -13.44
CA PRO A 20 0.44 -12.13 -12.42
C PRO A 20 -0.32 -10.94 -13.01
N TYR A 21 -1.32 -10.45 -12.29
CA TYR A 21 -2.13 -9.28 -12.54
C TYR A 21 -2.95 -9.30 -13.84
N TYR A 22 -2.32 -9.51 -14.99
CA TYR A 22 -3.00 -9.62 -16.28
C TYR A 22 -3.12 -11.07 -16.72
N ASN A 23 -4.25 -11.40 -17.30
CA ASN A 23 -4.41 -12.65 -18.04
C ASN A 23 -3.58 -12.62 -19.33
N GLU A 24 -3.21 -13.79 -19.85
CA GLU A 24 -2.45 -13.90 -21.10
C GLU A 24 -3.19 -13.25 -22.29
N LYS A 25 -4.51 -13.44 -22.34
CA LYS A 25 -5.38 -12.90 -23.40
C LYS A 25 -6.52 -12.08 -22.81
N GLU A 26 -6.97 -11.10 -23.57
CA GLU A 26 -8.24 -10.43 -23.30
C GLU A 26 -9.41 -11.42 -23.39
N TYR A 27 -10.42 -11.21 -22.58
CA TYR A 27 -11.65 -11.99 -22.56
C TYR A 27 -12.86 -11.08 -22.41
N ASP A 28 -14.01 -11.59 -22.88
CA ASP A 28 -15.25 -10.84 -22.83
C ASP A 28 -15.91 -11.02 -21.44
N ILE A 29 -16.43 -9.94 -20.90
CA ILE A 29 -17.33 -9.94 -19.74
C ILE A 29 -18.75 -9.87 -20.25
N ILE A 30 -19.55 -10.89 -19.91
CA ILE A 30 -20.96 -11.02 -20.29
C ILE A 30 -21.79 -11.13 -19.03
N LEU A 31 -22.79 -10.26 -18.85
CA LEU A 31 -23.72 -10.25 -17.72
C LEU A 31 -25.13 -10.52 -18.21
N ASN A 32 -25.79 -11.55 -17.70
CA ASN A 32 -27.13 -11.98 -18.11
C ASN A 32 -27.27 -12.10 -19.64
N GLY A 33 -26.24 -12.68 -20.29
CA GLY A 33 -26.19 -12.84 -21.74
C GLY A 33 -25.82 -11.61 -22.55
N ASN A 34 -25.66 -10.42 -21.92
CA ASN A 34 -25.29 -9.19 -22.60
C ASN A 34 -23.80 -8.91 -22.45
N PHE A 35 -23.12 -8.59 -23.55
CA PHE A 35 -21.74 -8.14 -23.55
C PHE A 35 -21.61 -6.79 -22.83
N LEU A 36 -20.70 -6.72 -21.84
CA LEU A 36 -20.39 -5.47 -21.12
C LEU A 36 -19.12 -4.81 -21.65
N ARG A 37 -18.01 -5.54 -21.64
CA ARG A 37 -16.70 -5.04 -22.04
C ARG A 37 -15.70 -6.18 -22.24
N LYS A 38 -14.56 -5.86 -22.83
CA LYS A 38 -13.36 -6.69 -22.76
C LYS A 38 -12.59 -6.38 -21.47
N GLU A 39 -11.95 -7.39 -20.92
CA GLU A 39 -11.12 -7.29 -19.73
C GLU A 39 -9.84 -8.12 -19.90
N LYS A 40 -8.78 -7.73 -19.22
CA LYS A 40 -7.50 -8.44 -19.20
C LYS A 40 -6.99 -8.72 -17.78
N ARG A 41 -7.48 -7.99 -16.78
CA ARG A 41 -7.04 -8.14 -15.39
C ARG A 41 -7.57 -9.44 -14.78
N ASN A 42 -6.76 -10.03 -13.91
CA ASN A 42 -7.20 -11.22 -13.15
C ASN A 42 -8.26 -10.90 -12.10
N VAL A 43 -8.28 -9.65 -11.61
CA VAL A 43 -9.27 -9.16 -10.65
C VAL A 43 -9.99 -7.96 -11.25
N PHE A 44 -11.33 -7.98 -11.24
CA PHE A 44 -12.15 -6.90 -11.77
C PHE A 44 -13.46 -6.77 -11.00
N THR A 45 -14.09 -5.61 -11.09
CA THR A 45 -15.39 -5.35 -10.46
C THR A 45 -16.43 -4.96 -11.51
N ILE A 46 -17.65 -5.44 -11.32
CA ILE A 46 -18.86 -5.01 -12.05
C ILE A 46 -19.69 -4.15 -11.13
N TYR A 47 -20.13 -3.01 -11.63
CA TYR A 47 -20.90 -2.00 -10.90
C TYR A 47 -22.31 -1.85 -11.47
N ASP A 48 -23.12 -0.98 -10.88
CA ASP A 48 -24.48 -0.65 -11.27
C ASP A 48 -25.43 -1.87 -11.28
N LEU A 49 -25.13 -2.88 -10.46
CA LEU A 49 -26.07 -3.96 -10.21
C LEU A 49 -27.27 -3.45 -9.39
N LYS A 50 -28.41 -4.13 -9.50
CA LYS A 50 -29.56 -3.85 -8.65
C LYS A 50 -29.55 -4.74 -7.43
N PRO A 51 -29.94 -4.22 -6.25
CA PRO A 51 -30.08 -5.03 -5.05
C PRO A 51 -31.14 -6.10 -5.17
N ASP A 52 -30.94 -7.25 -4.50
CA ASP A 52 -31.85 -8.38 -4.43
C ASP A 52 -32.21 -8.99 -5.80
N GLU A 53 -31.27 -8.93 -6.74
CA GLU A 53 -31.44 -9.52 -8.09
C GLU A 53 -30.43 -10.64 -8.36
N GLU A 54 -30.85 -11.62 -9.15
CA GLU A 54 -30.01 -12.72 -9.61
C GLU A 54 -29.25 -12.32 -10.88
N TYR A 55 -27.98 -12.65 -10.93
CA TYR A 55 -27.09 -12.40 -12.05
C TYR A 55 -26.31 -13.66 -12.44
N THR A 56 -26.14 -13.83 -13.74
CA THR A 56 -25.18 -14.78 -14.30
C THR A 56 -24.07 -14.00 -15.00
N LEU A 57 -22.86 -14.14 -14.49
CA LEU A 57 -21.65 -13.52 -15.04
C LEU A 57 -20.79 -14.57 -15.71
N LYS A 58 -20.46 -14.32 -16.97
CA LYS A 58 -19.53 -15.13 -17.74
C LYS A 58 -18.30 -14.30 -18.11
N ALA A 59 -17.15 -14.87 -17.81
CA ALA A 59 -15.83 -14.42 -18.25
C ALA A 59 -15.13 -15.63 -18.90
N GLN A 60 -14.06 -16.16 -18.32
CA GLN A 60 -13.48 -17.46 -18.74
C GLN A 60 -14.34 -18.65 -18.32
N GLU A 61 -15.02 -18.51 -17.21
CA GLU A 61 -15.99 -19.43 -16.62
C GLU A 61 -17.30 -18.67 -16.38
N GLU A 62 -18.29 -19.38 -15.90
CA GLU A 62 -19.60 -18.79 -15.57
C GLU A 62 -19.91 -18.97 -14.09
N ILE A 63 -20.46 -17.94 -13.46
CA ILE A 63 -20.89 -17.96 -12.07
C ILE A 63 -22.21 -17.22 -11.91
N SER A 64 -23.12 -17.77 -11.10
CA SER A 64 -24.37 -17.11 -10.73
C SER A 64 -24.31 -16.66 -9.27
N PHE A 65 -24.92 -15.51 -8.98
CA PHE A 65 -24.99 -14.94 -7.65
C PHE A 65 -26.24 -14.07 -7.50
N ILE A 66 -26.66 -13.83 -6.25
CA ILE A 66 -27.72 -12.91 -5.91
C ILE A 66 -27.10 -11.75 -5.14
N THR A 67 -27.33 -10.52 -5.58
CA THR A 67 -26.89 -9.32 -4.85
C THR A 67 -27.63 -9.19 -3.51
N PRO A 68 -26.93 -8.78 -2.43
CA PRO A 68 -27.58 -8.52 -1.15
C PRO A 68 -28.70 -7.48 -1.25
N LYS A 69 -29.70 -7.61 -0.37
CA LYS A 69 -30.73 -6.58 -0.17
C LYS A 69 -30.08 -5.28 0.31
N GLU A 70 -30.64 -4.18 -0.16
CA GLU A 70 -30.26 -2.84 0.29
C GLU A 70 -31.47 -2.22 0.99
N PRO A 71 -31.44 -2.11 2.33
CA PRO A 71 -32.63 -1.68 3.07
C PRO A 71 -33.01 -0.21 2.83
N TRP A 72 -31.98 0.63 2.54
CA TRP A 72 -32.17 2.07 2.33
C TRP A 72 -31.21 2.59 1.27
N THR A 73 -31.75 3.38 0.35
CA THR A 73 -30.96 4.14 -0.64
C THR A 73 -31.17 5.62 -0.42
N ILE A 74 -30.08 6.35 -0.23
CA ILE A 74 -30.07 7.81 -0.08
C ILE A 74 -29.29 8.38 -1.27
N TYR A 75 -29.77 9.44 -1.87
CA TYR A 75 -29.11 10.13 -2.97
C TYR A 75 -28.56 11.46 -2.51
N LEU A 76 -27.28 11.75 -2.83
CA LEU A 76 -26.66 13.01 -2.42
C LEU A 76 -27.37 14.22 -3.02
N LYS A 77 -27.87 14.14 -4.24
CA LYS A 77 -28.65 15.21 -4.90
C LYS A 77 -29.83 15.71 -4.07
N ASP A 78 -30.43 14.86 -3.22
CA ASP A 78 -31.59 15.24 -2.39
C ASP A 78 -31.17 16.20 -1.25
N PHE A 79 -29.87 16.38 -1.02
CA PHE A 79 -29.28 17.34 -0.09
C PHE A 79 -28.86 18.66 -0.77
N ASN A 80 -29.11 18.81 -2.08
CA ASN A 80 -28.81 19.98 -2.89
C ASN A 80 -27.33 20.44 -2.82
N PRO A 81 -26.34 19.56 -3.02
CA PRO A 81 -24.96 19.99 -3.13
C PRO A 81 -24.76 20.88 -4.35
N TYR A 82 -23.72 21.70 -4.35
CA TYR A 82 -23.36 22.51 -5.52
C TYR A 82 -22.82 21.63 -6.66
N ALA A 83 -21.98 20.65 -6.35
CA ALA A 83 -21.38 19.70 -7.29
C ALA A 83 -20.62 20.39 -8.47
N ASP A 84 -20.12 21.61 -8.25
CA ASP A 84 -19.51 22.47 -9.28
C ASP A 84 -17.97 22.55 -9.18
N GLY A 85 -17.37 21.94 -8.16
CA GLY A 85 -15.93 21.97 -7.89
C GLY A 85 -15.39 23.31 -7.37
N VAL A 86 -16.25 24.28 -7.07
CA VAL A 86 -15.90 25.63 -6.63
C VAL A 86 -16.47 25.93 -5.25
N ASN A 87 -17.75 25.68 -5.06
CA ASN A 87 -18.41 25.88 -3.79
C ASN A 87 -18.23 24.65 -2.89
N ASN A 88 -18.07 24.87 -1.57
CA ASN A 88 -17.76 23.82 -0.63
C ASN A 88 -18.99 22.95 -0.31
N ASP A 89 -18.89 21.66 -0.63
CA ASP A 89 -19.95 20.66 -0.46
C ASP A 89 -19.81 19.83 0.81
N THR A 90 -18.81 20.09 1.66
CA THR A 90 -18.52 19.28 2.86
C THR A 90 -19.78 19.10 3.73
N ALA A 91 -20.50 20.19 4.01
CA ALA A 91 -21.68 20.14 4.88
C ALA A 91 -22.81 19.28 4.30
N PHE A 92 -23.04 19.36 2.99
CA PHE A 92 -24.10 18.61 2.31
C PHE A 92 -23.79 17.11 2.30
N ILE A 93 -22.56 16.74 1.97
CA ILE A 93 -22.12 15.33 1.96
C ILE A 93 -22.11 14.78 3.39
N GLN A 94 -21.60 15.55 4.36
CA GLN A 94 -21.58 15.12 5.75
C GLN A 94 -23.01 14.92 6.30
N ALA A 95 -23.95 15.79 5.95
CA ALA A 95 -25.35 15.63 6.31
C ALA A 95 -25.96 14.37 5.71
N ALA A 96 -25.68 14.08 4.43
CA ALA A 96 -26.11 12.87 3.75
C ALA A 96 -25.53 11.60 4.40
N ILE A 97 -24.24 11.61 4.74
CA ILE A 97 -23.59 10.52 5.49
C ILE A 97 -24.32 10.28 6.82
N MET A 98 -24.59 11.33 7.58
CA MET A 98 -25.26 11.22 8.88
C MET A 98 -26.71 10.79 8.75
N ALA A 99 -27.42 11.19 7.71
CA ALA A 99 -28.80 10.83 7.43
C ALA A 99 -28.96 9.38 6.92
N THR A 100 -27.92 8.78 6.35
CA THR A 100 -27.97 7.41 5.83
C THR A 100 -28.28 6.42 6.97
N PRO A 101 -29.36 5.63 6.92
CA PRO A 101 -29.70 4.68 7.98
C PRO A 101 -28.73 3.51 8.07
N PHE A 102 -28.82 2.74 9.14
CA PHE A 102 -28.06 1.50 9.33
C PHE A 102 -28.27 0.54 8.14
N GLY A 103 -27.16 0.05 7.56
CA GLY A 103 -27.16 -0.83 6.39
C GLY A 103 -27.50 -0.13 5.08
N GLY A 104 -27.75 1.18 5.09
CA GLY A 104 -28.10 1.95 3.90
C GLY A 104 -26.90 2.29 3.03
N THR A 105 -27.18 2.64 1.79
CA THR A 105 -26.20 3.12 0.81
C THR A 105 -26.47 4.58 0.45
N LEU A 106 -25.46 5.43 0.65
CA LEU A 106 -25.44 6.78 0.09
C LEU A 106 -24.86 6.72 -1.32
N ILE A 107 -25.63 7.15 -2.30
CA ILE A 107 -25.20 7.26 -3.70
C ILE A 107 -24.73 8.69 -3.95
N ILE A 108 -23.49 8.82 -4.39
CA ILE A 108 -22.88 10.08 -4.85
C ILE A 108 -22.84 10.01 -6.38
N GLU A 109 -23.67 10.84 -7.01
CA GLU A 109 -23.86 10.88 -8.45
C GLU A 109 -22.71 11.66 -9.13
N ASP A 110 -22.75 11.70 -10.48
CA ASP A 110 -21.84 12.50 -11.30
C ASP A 110 -21.84 13.98 -10.87
N GLY A 111 -20.65 14.53 -10.70
CA GLY A 111 -20.41 15.90 -10.25
C GLY A 111 -19.06 16.06 -9.58
N THR A 112 -18.60 17.31 -9.44
CA THR A 112 -17.34 17.62 -8.75
C THR A 112 -17.65 18.31 -7.41
N TYR A 113 -17.36 17.64 -6.34
CA TYR A 113 -17.69 18.04 -4.98
C TYR A 113 -16.46 18.53 -4.24
N LEU A 114 -16.31 19.85 -4.09
CA LEU A 114 -15.22 20.43 -3.31
C LEU A 114 -15.45 20.19 -1.82
N VAL A 115 -14.50 19.55 -1.16
CA VAL A 115 -14.60 19.19 0.25
C VAL A 115 -13.33 19.52 1.03
N THR A 116 -13.44 19.57 2.35
CA THR A 116 -12.29 19.56 3.26
C THR A 116 -12.10 18.17 3.84
N SER A 117 -12.94 17.77 4.79
CA SER A 117 -12.85 16.48 5.47
C SER A 117 -14.23 15.89 5.73
N LEU A 118 -14.40 14.64 5.39
CA LEU A 118 -15.63 13.86 5.60
C LEU A 118 -15.35 12.76 6.63
N TYR A 119 -16.26 12.57 7.57
CA TYR A 119 -16.19 11.54 8.59
C TYR A 119 -17.25 10.48 8.38
N LEU A 120 -16.83 9.24 8.19
CA LEU A 120 -17.71 8.11 7.96
C LEU A 120 -18.20 7.55 9.29
N LYS A 121 -19.50 7.24 9.37
CA LYS A 121 -20.08 6.53 10.49
C LYS A 121 -20.22 5.05 10.19
N SER A 122 -20.29 4.23 11.23
CA SER A 122 -20.41 2.78 11.12
C SER A 122 -21.68 2.33 10.42
N ASN A 123 -21.61 1.15 9.80
CA ASN A 123 -22.74 0.41 9.24
C ASN A 123 -23.47 1.12 8.08
N ILE A 124 -22.70 1.72 7.17
CA ILE A 124 -23.21 2.33 5.93
C ILE A 124 -22.34 1.99 4.74
N ASN A 125 -22.88 2.19 3.55
CA ASN A 125 -22.13 2.12 2.30
C ASN A 125 -22.13 3.48 1.60
N LEU A 126 -21.01 3.83 0.95
CA LEU A 126 -20.90 4.94 0.01
C LEU A 126 -20.66 4.38 -1.38
N TYR A 127 -21.53 4.71 -2.32
CA TYR A 127 -21.37 4.37 -3.72
C TYR A 127 -21.07 5.63 -4.54
N LEU A 128 -19.79 5.80 -4.93
CA LEU A 128 -19.37 6.87 -5.82
C LEU A 128 -19.53 6.41 -7.26
N LYS A 129 -20.52 6.93 -7.95
CA LYS A 129 -20.77 6.60 -9.37
C LYS A 129 -19.64 7.09 -10.25
N LYS A 130 -19.56 6.51 -11.44
CA LYS A 130 -18.69 7.03 -12.48
C LYS A 130 -19.02 8.50 -12.76
N GLY A 131 -17.97 9.36 -12.77
CA GLY A 131 -18.11 10.81 -12.89
C GLY A 131 -18.25 11.55 -11.54
N ALA A 132 -18.49 10.86 -10.43
CA ALA A 132 -18.44 11.46 -9.10
C ALA A 132 -16.99 11.73 -8.71
N LYS A 133 -16.67 12.99 -8.44
CA LYS A 133 -15.34 13.44 -8.02
C LYS A 133 -15.38 14.13 -6.67
N ILE A 134 -14.76 13.55 -5.68
CA ILE A 134 -14.48 14.20 -4.39
C ILE A 134 -13.18 14.98 -4.55
N LEU A 135 -13.27 16.31 -4.52
CA LEU A 135 -12.18 17.24 -4.77
C LEU A 135 -11.76 17.88 -3.45
N ALA A 136 -10.55 17.59 -2.97
CA ALA A 136 -10.04 18.13 -1.71
C ALA A 136 -9.70 19.63 -1.84
N SER A 137 -9.98 20.44 -0.80
CA SER A 137 -9.60 21.86 -0.78
C SER A 137 -8.07 22.03 -0.81
N THR A 138 -7.59 23.05 -1.51
CA THR A 138 -6.19 23.43 -1.48
C THR A 138 -5.80 24.30 -0.27
N GLN A 139 -6.78 24.74 0.51
CA GLN A 139 -6.60 25.69 1.61
C GLN A 139 -6.43 24.96 2.96
N ARG A 140 -5.21 24.91 3.50
CA ARG A 140 -4.90 24.23 4.77
C ARG A 140 -5.80 24.65 5.93
N ARG A 141 -6.10 25.95 6.05
CA ARG A 141 -6.91 26.51 7.14
C ARG A 141 -8.34 26.02 7.18
N ASP A 142 -8.83 25.44 6.10
CA ASP A 142 -10.20 24.93 6.02
C ASP A 142 -10.34 23.53 6.62
N TYR A 143 -9.22 22.83 6.82
CA TYR A 143 -9.23 21.47 7.35
C TYR A 143 -9.28 21.45 8.88
N PRO A 144 -10.07 20.56 9.49
CA PRO A 144 -9.96 20.24 10.90
C PRO A 144 -8.58 19.67 11.22
N ILE A 145 -8.16 19.85 12.47
CA ILE A 145 -6.91 19.27 12.97
C ILE A 145 -7.22 18.06 13.84
N HIS A 146 -6.63 16.93 13.52
CA HIS A 146 -6.56 15.76 14.37
C HIS A 146 -5.50 16.00 15.45
N PRO A 147 -5.89 16.15 16.72
CA PRO A 147 -4.93 16.48 17.75
C PRO A 147 -4.15 15.24 18.23
N SER A 148 -2.88 15.44 18.53
CA SER A 148 -2.00 14.38 19.04
C SER A 148 -2.53 13.68 20.29
N TYR A 149 -3.14 14.43 21.21
CA TYR A 149 -3.65 13.89 22.48
C TYR A 149 -4.87 12.97 22.33
N ALA A 150 -5.57 13.00 21.21
CA ALA A 150 -6.72 12.13 20.95
C ALA A 150 -6.31 10.80 20.27
N ASN A 151 -5.01 10.57 20.07
CA ASN A 151 -4.44 9.39 19.39
C ASN A 151 -5.02 9.18 17.98
N ILE A 152 -5.36 10.27 17.29
CA ILE A 152 -5.82 10.31 15.90
C ILE A 152 -4.92 11.17 15.03
N GLY A 153 -4.02 11.94 15.61
CA GLY A 153 -2.97 12.68 14.93
C GLY A 153 -1.68 11.87 14.86
N LEU A 154 -1.24 11.50 13.66
CA LEU A 154 -0.04 10.68 13.45
C LEU A 154 0.72 11.14 12.21
N TRP A 155 2.05 11.25 12.34
CA TRP A 155 2.96 11.47 11.23
C TRP A 155 4.26 10.69 11.43
N GLU A 156 4.62 9.84 10.45
CA GLU A 156 5.86 9.03 10.45
C GLU A 156 6.12 8.33 11.80
N GLY A 157 5.09 7.70 12.37
CA GLY A 157 5.17 6.96 13.61
C GLY A 157 5.30 7.84 14.88
N ALA A 158 4.94 9.11 14.81
CA ALA A 158 4.87 10.00 15.96
C ALA A 158 3.46 10.57 16.15
N GLU A 159 2.98 10.60 17.40
CA GLU A 159 1.70 11.25 17.73
C GLU A 159 1.89 12.78 17.70
N VAL A 160 1.34 13.40 16.69
CA VAL A 160 1.47 14.83 16.42
C VAL A 160 0.14 15.39 15.89
N ASN A 161 0.00 16.71 15.89
CA ASN A 161 -1.13 17.34 15.21
C ASN A 161 -0.98 17.18 13.69
N ASN A 162 -1.99 16.63 13.01
CA ASN A 162 -2.06 16.61 11.57
C ASN A 162 -3.44 17.04 11.08
N PHE A 163 -3.52 17.50 9.85
CA PHE A 163 -4.80 17.80 9.23
C PHE A 163 -5.63 16.53 9.07
N ALA A 164 -6.93 16.63 9.28
CA ALA A 164 -7.85 15.56 8.94
C ALA A 164 -7.76 15.26 7.43
N SER A 165 -7.94 14.01 7.08
CA SER A 165 -7.91 13.52 5.71
C SER A 165 -9.19 13.84 4.96
N THR A 166 -9.21 13.65 3.63
CA THR A 166 -10.41 13.84 2.83
C THR A 166 -11.54 12.91 3.29
N LEU A 167 -11.21 11.60 3.48
CA LEU A 167 -12.12 10.64 4.13
C LEU A 167 -11.50 10.14 5.43
N ASN A 168 -12.24 10.20 6.52
CA ASN A 168 -11.81 9.77 7.85
C ASN A 168 -12.73 8.70 8.42
N PHE A 169 -12.13 7.61 8.87
CA PHE A 169 -12.76 6.51 9.58
C PHE A 169 -12.17 6.49 10.99
N VAL A 170 -12.93 6.98 11.95
CA VAL A 170 -12.46 7.09 13.35
C VAL A 170 -13.35 6.24 14.22
N ASP A 171 -12.78 5.22 14.87
CA ASP A 171 -13.52 4.30 15.75
C ASP A 171 -14.79 3.75 15.08
N SER A 172 -14.70 3.38 13.79
CA SER A 172 -15.83 3.00 12.97
C SER A 172 -15.71 1.59 12.38
N GLU A 173 -16.85 0.99 12.02
CA GLU A 173 -16.90 -0.38 11.54
C GLU A 173 -17.98 -0.62 10.49
N ASN A 174 -17.80 -1.70 9.72
CA ASN A 174 -18.81 -2.18 8.75
C ASN A 174 -19.12 -1.11 7.70
N ILE A 175 -18.12 -0.62 6.99
CA ILE A 175 -18.27 0.41 5.97
C ILE A 175 -17.69 -0.08 4.64
N THR A 176 -18.45 0.10 3.57
CA THR A 176 -17.92 -0.08 2.22
C THR A 176 -17.99 1.22 1.44
N VAL A 177 -16.84 1.68 0.93
CA VAL A 177 -16.79 2.78 -0.03
C VAL A 177 -16.38 2.19 -1.38
N TYR A 178 -17.22 2.34 -2.39
CA TYR A 178 -17.02 1.64 -3.66
C TYR A 178 -17.54 2.42 -4.86
N GLY A 179 -17.13 2.02 -6.04
CA GLY A 179 -17.58 2.58 -7.30
C GLY A 179 -16.44 2.94 -8.25
N GLU A 180 -16.79 3.65 -9.32
CA GLU A 180 -15.85 4.15 -10.34
C GLU A 180 -15.60 5.65 -10.17
N GLY A 181 -15.86 6.19 -8.98
CA GLY A 181 -15.63 7.59 -8.64
C GLY A 181 -14.17 7.89 -8.30
N GLU A 182 -13.88 9.17 -8.09
CA GLU A 182 -12.55 9.73 -7.98
C GLU A 182 -12.37 10.49 -6.66
N ILE A 183 -11.19 10.38 -6.05
CA ILE A 183 -10.74 11.24 -4.95
C ILE A 183 -9.46 11.95 -5.42
N ASP A 184 -9.57 13.25 -5.64
CA ASP A 184 -8.47 14.12 -6.04
C ASP A 184 -8.02 14.97 -4.84
N GLY A 185 -6.83 14.70 -4.35
CA GLY A 185 -6.25 15.43 -3.21
C GLY A 185 -5.77 16.84 -3.54
N GLN A 186 -5.75 17.23 -4.82
CA GLN A 186 -5.31 18.54 -5.32
C GLN A 186 -3.93 19.02 -4.80
N ALA A 187 -3.07 18.09 -4.42
CA ALA A 187 -1.82 18.46 -3.76
C ALA A 187 -0.88 19.29 -4.62
N GLU A 188 -0.92 19.10 -5.95
CA GLU A 188 -0.12 19.88 -6.89
C GLU A 188 -0.64 21.31 -7.10
N ASN A 189 -1.93 21.54 -6.79
CA ASN A 189 -2.58 22.84 -6.93
C ASN A 189 -2.48 23.69 -5.65
N GLY A 190 -1.98 23.10 -4.56
CA GLY A 190 -1.81 23.76 -3.26
C GLY A 190 -0.35 23.93 -2.86
N ASP A 191 -0.14 24.29 -1.60
CA ASP A 191 1.19 24.48 -0.99
C ASP A 191 1.71 23.24 -0.26
N TRP A 192 1.05 22.08 -0.39
CA TRP A 192 1.27 20.89 0.42
C TRP A 192 2.69 20.35 0.36
N TYR A 193 3.39 20.54 -0.76
CA TYR A 193 4.78 20.08 -0.95
C TYR A 193 5.84 21.16 -0.76
N ILE A 194 5.43 22.42 -0.51
CA ILE A 194 6.37 23.48 -0.15
C ILE A 194 6.90 23.19 1.26
N ASN A 195 8.22 22.97 1.38
CA ASN A 195 8.87 22.57 2.62
C ASN A 195 8.21 21.35 3.30
N HIS A 196 7.88 20.33 2.54
CA HIS A 196 7.08 19.17 2.93
C HIS A 196 7.61 18.40 4.17
N ARG A 197 8.88 18.61 4.57
CA ARG A 197 9.48 18.04 5.79
C ARG A 197 9.35 18.95 7.03
N GLN A 198 8.62 20.04 6.88
CA GLN A 198 8.36 20.98 7.99
C GLN A 198 6.85 21.07 8.23
N MET A 199 6.49 21.11 9.51
CA MET A 199 5.10 21.31 9.90
C MET A 199 4.68 22.76 9.55
N ASN A 200 3.53 22.89 8.88
CA ASN A 200 2.89 24.16 8.60
C ASN A 200 1.45 24.11 9.14
N ILE A 201 1.19 24.76 10.27
CA ILE A 201 -0.01 24.70 11.11
C ILE A 201 -0.12 23.29 11.76
N ALA A 202 -0.22 22.26 10.98
CA ALA A 202 -0.20 20.85 11.35
C ALA A 202 0.54 20.04 10.26
N TRP A 203 0.80 18.77 10.52
CA TRP A 203 1.29 17.86 9.48
C TRP A 203 0.19 17.56 8.44
N ARG A 204 0.59 17.15 7.25
CA ARG A 204 -0.34 16.88 6.15
C ARG A 204 -1.28 15.73 6.48
N GLY A 205 -2.53 15.83 6.03
CA GLY A 205 -3.48 14.73 6.03
C GLY A 205 -3.24 13.76 4.87
N HIS A 206 -4.03 12.72 4.83
CA HIS A 206 -4.05 11.70 3.77
C HIS A 206 -5.30 11.89 2.89
N SER A 207 -5.42 11.14 1.78
CA SER A 207 -6.71 11.10 1.09
C SER A 207 -7.72 10.26 1.90
N ILE A 208 -7.28 9.10 2.42
CA ILE A 208 -8.10 8.21 3.24
C ILE A 208 -7.32 7.85 4.51
N PHE A 209 -7.89 8.14 5.67
CA PHE A 209 -7.33 7.78 6.96
C PHE A 209 -8.30 6.91 7.76
N MET A 210 -7.80 5.80 8.29
CA MET A 210 -8.56 4.90 9.15
C MET A 210 -7.83 4.75 10.48
N VAL A 211 -8.51 4.98 11.58
CA VAL A 211 -7.92 4.78 12.90
C VAL A 211 -8.87 4.01 13.81
N ARG A 212 -8.35 2.92 14.42
CA ARG A 212 -9.12 2.02 15.30
C ARG A 212 -10.44 1.57 14.70
N SER A 213 -10.41 1.28 13.38
CA SER A 213 -11.59 0.92 12.61
C SER A 213 -11.48 -0.53 12.12
N SER A 214 -12.61 -1.16 11.84
CA SER A 214 -12.64 -2.56 11.44
C SER A 214 -13.71 -2.87 10.41
N ASN A 215 -13.50 -3.95 9.64
CA ASN A 215 -14.42 -4.39 8.61
C ASN A 215 -14.75 -3.27 7.60
N ILE A 216 -13.70 -2.72 7.01
CA ILE A 216 -13.78 -1.63 6.01
C ILE A 216 -13.34 -2.18 4.64
N SER A 217 -14.13 -1.89 3.62
CA SER A 217 -13.78 -2.20 2.23
C SER A 217 -13.74 -0.93 1.38
N ILE A 218 -12.66 -0.74 0.62
CA ILE A 218 -12.52 0.33 -0.38
C ILE A 218 -12.33 -0.32 -1.75
N ILE A 219 -13.24 -0.05 -2.70
CA ILE A 219 -13.31 -0.81 -3.95
C ILE A 219 -13.47 0.10 -5.17
N GLY A 220 -12.56 -0.01 -6.14
CA GLY A 220 -12.69 0.54 -7.49
C GLY A 220 -12.36 2.01 -7.65
N LEU A 221 -12.13 2.74 -6.58
CA LEU A 221 -11.88 4.18 -6.63
C LEU A 221 -10.55 4.53 -7.32
N TYR A 222 -10.56 5.64 -8.03
CA TYR A 222 -9.35 6.32 -8.49
C TYR A 222 -8.94 7.37 -7.46
N VAL A 223 -7.80 7.15 -6.78
CA VAL A 223 -7.26 8.05 -5.75
C VAL A 223 -5.95 8.65 -6.25
N HIS A 224 -5.88 9.96 -6.34
CA HIS A 224 -4.72 10.59 -6.92
C HIS A 224 -4.42 11.97 -6.36
N ASN A 225 -3.24 12.50 -6.74
CA ASN A 225 -2.77 13.84 -6.41
C ASN A 225 -2.88 14.13 -4.91
N THR A 226 -2.42 13.18 -4.10
CA THR A 226 -2.63 13.13 -2.65
C THR A 226 -1.68 14.07 -1.91
N GLN A 227 -2.11 14.60 -0.76
CA GLN A 227 -1.32 15.54 0.04
C GLN A 227 -0.14 14.87 0.77
N ALA A 228 -0.26 13.55 1.02
CA ALA A 228 0.74 12.67 1.60
C ALA A 228 0.43 11.23 1.18
N TRP A 229 0.67 10.22 2.03
CA TRP A 229 0.27 8.83 1.78
C TRP A 229 -1.22 8.76 1.40
N ALA A 230 -1.56 8.04 0.33
CA ALA A 230 -2.92 8.06 -0.18
C ALA A 230 -3.91 7.40 0.80
N ILE A 231 -3.60 6.20 1.27
CA ILE A 231 -4.46 5.44 2.20
C ILE A 231 -3.64 4.99 3.40
N HIS A 232 -4.01 5.45 4.59
CA HIS A 232 -3.31 5.15 5.84
C HIS A 232 -4.22 4.50 6.88
N PRO A 233 -4.28 3.17 6.94
CA PRO A 233 -4.89 2.44 8.04
C PRO A 233 -3.96 2.42 9.26
N TYR A 234 -4.42 2.92 10.40
CA TYR A 234 -3.69 2.93 11.66
C TYR A 234 -4.48 2.21 12.74
N MET A 235 -3.86 1.24 13.41
CA MET A 235 -4.50 0.43 14.46
C MET A 235 -5.83 -0.21 14.04
N SER A 236 -5.99 -0.52 12.77
CA SER A 236 -7.22 -0.99 12.17
C SER A 236 -7.11 -2.44 11.72
N SER A 237 -8.23 -3.13 11.47
CA SER A 237 -8.21 -4.55 11.12
C SER A 237 -9.39 -4.96 10.24
N TYR A 238 -9.25 -6.13 9.56
CA TYR A 238 -10.25 -6.65 8.62
C TYR A 238 -10.55 -5.65 7.51
N LEU A 239 -9.49 -5.27 6.77
CA LEU A 239 -9.56 -4.25 5.73
C LEU A 239 -9.39 -4.87 4.35
N ASN A 240 -10.19 -4.42 3.40
CA ASN A 240 -10.13 -4.87 2.03
C ASN A 240 -9.94 -3.69 1.07
N PHE A 241 -8.92 -3.78 0.23
CA PHE A 241 -8.63 -2.81 -0.82
C PHE A 241 -8.63 -3.54 -2.17
N TYR A 242 -9.68 -3.31 -2.97
CA TYR A 242 -9.87 -4.06 -4.21
C TYR A 242 -10.00 -3.13 -5.41
N ASN A 243 -9.29 -3.47 -6.50
CA ASN A 243 -9.36 -2.76 -7.80
C ASN A 243 -9.17 -1.24 -7.73
N LEU A 244 -8.40 -0.76 -6.77
CA LEU A 244 -8.06 0.66 -6.67
C LEU A 244 -7.03 1.03 -7.75
N GLU A 245 -7.14 2.24 -8.26
CA GLU A 245 -6.05 2.89 -9.00
C GLU A 245 -5.52 4.06 -8.15
N LEU A 246 -4.24 3.96 -7.74
CA LEU A 246 -3.56 4.99 -6.98
C LEU A 246 -2.47 5.61 -7.84
N LYS A 247 -2.60 6.93 -8.10
CA LYS A 247 -1.68 7.62 -8.98
C LYS A 247 -1.24 8.96 -8.42
N ASN A 248 0.06 9.15 -8.30
CA ASN A 248 0.65 10.41 -7.89
C ASN A 248 1.79 10.81 -8.84
N ASN A 249 2.16 12.07 -8.81
CA ASN A 249 3.31 12.54 -9.56
C ASN A 249 4.59 11.83 -9.05
N PRO A 250 5.37 11.17 -9.91
CA PRO A 250 6.57 10.41 -9.52
C PRO A 250 7.68 11.25 -8.89
N LYS A 251 7.59 12.57 -8.98
CA LYS A 251 8.55 13.51 -8.36
C LYS A 251 8.12 14.01 -6.98
N MET A 252 6.90 13.67 -6.54
CA MET A 252 6.37 14.12 -5.25
C MET A 252 6.71 13.10 -4.16
N PRO A 253 7.56 13.47 -3.19
CA PRO A 253 7.93 12.57 -2.09
C PRO A 253 6.77 12.34 -1.15
N THR A 254 6.79 11.22 -0.42
CA THR A 254 5.76 10.85 0.57
C THR A 254 4.36 10.68 -0.03
N THR A 255 4.26 10.35 -1.31
CA THR A 255 3.01 9.99 -1.98
C THR A 255 2.87 8.47 -2.10
N ASP A 256 3.11 7.78 -0.99
CA ASP A 256 2.92 6.34 -0.86
C ASP A 256 1.47 5.94 -1.20
N GLY A 257 1.25 4.71 -1.65
CA GLY A 257 -0.08 4.24 -2.01
C GLY A 257 -0.90 3.80 -0.80
N ILE A 258 -0.58 2.65 -0.21
CA ILE A 258 -1.29 2.13 0.98
C ILE A 258 -0.28 1.83 2.09
N ASP A 259 -0.48 2.42 3.25
CA ASP A 259 0.42 2.35 4.41
C ASP A 259 -0.25 1.70 5.62
N PRO A 260 -0.40 0.37 5.67
CA PRO A 260 -0.88 -0.30 6.87
C PRO A 260 0.08 -0.06 8.04
N ASP A 261 -0.39 0.57 9.12
CA ASP A 261 0.41 0.88 10.30
C ASP A 261 -0.26 0.30 11.55
N CYS A 262 0.43 -0.57 12.28
CA CYS A 262 -0.12 -1.29 13.44
C CYS A 262 -1.47 -1.98 13.12
N SER A 263 -1.63 -2.48 11.91
CA SER A 263 -2.91 -2.96 11.36
C SER A 263 -2.82 -4.40 10.88
N SER A 264 -3.94 -5.14 10.90
CA SER A 264 -3.91 -6.58 10.64
C SER A 264 -5.14 -7.10 9.91
N ASN A 265 -5.04 -8.33 9.35
CA ASN A 265 -6.10 -8.97 8.58
C ASN A 265 -6.50 -8.09 7.39
N ILE A 266 -5.56 -7.89 6.45
CA ILE A 266 -5.73 -6.98 5.33
C ILE A 266 -5.57 -7.75 4.01
N GLU A 267 -6.48 -7.50 3.07
CA GLU A 267 -6.35 -7.94 1.69
C GLU A 267 -6.20 -6.75 0.74
N ILE A 268 -5.19 -6.79 -0.13
CA ILE A 268 -4.97 -5.79 -1.20
C ILE A 268 -4.92 -6.56 -2.51
N LYS A 269 -5.97 -6.43 -3.35
CA LYS A 269 -6.11 -7.23 -4.59
C LYS A 269 -6.54 -6.41 -5.80
N GLY A 270 -5.93 -6.69 -6.93
CA GLY A 270 -6.29 -6.08 -8.21
C GLY A 270 -6.00 -4.60 -8.31
N CYS A 271 -5.26 -4.03 -7.36
CA CYS A 271 -4.92 -2.62 -7.33
C CYS A 271 -3.77 -2.30 -8.30
N LYS A 272 -3.76 -1.06 -8.78
CA LYS A 272 -2.70 -0.49 -9.61
C LYS A 272 -2.10 0.72 -8.91
N PHE A 273 -0.78 0.71 -8.77
CA PHE A 273 0.00 1.77 -8.15
C PHE A 273 0.93 2.42 -9.18
N SER A 274 0.95 3.75 -9.24
CA SER A 274 1.94 4.56 -9.94
C SER A 274 2.16 5.81 -9.11
N VAL A 275 3.13 5.78 -8.19
CA VAL A 275 3.27 6.75 -7.10
C VAL A 275 4.68 7.34 -7.04
N GLY A 276 4.85 8.42 -6.30
CA GLY A 276 6.13 9.11 -6.18
C GLY A 276 7.00 8.63 -5.01
N ASP A 277 6.49 7.70 -4.18
CA ASP A 277 7.24 7.04 -3.10
C ASP A 277 6.92 5.54 -3.11
N ASP A 278 6.71 4.88 -1.98
CA ASP A 278 6.49 3.43 -1.92
C ASP A 278 5.03 3.06 -2.33
N CYS A 279 4.83 1.98 -3.12
CA CYS A 279 3.49 1.56 -3.53
C CYS A 279 2.66 1.05 -2.35
N ILE A 280 3.24 0.14 -1.56
CA ILE A 280 2.66 -0.35 -0.30
C ILE A 280 3.76 -0.30 0.75
N ALA A 281 3.55 0.46 1.85
CA ALA A 281 4.53 0.59 2.91
C ALA A 281 3.96 0.17 4.26
N ILE A 282 4.25 -1.06 4.67
CA ILE A 282 3.78 -1.65 5.91
C ILE A 282 4.62 -1.14 7.08
N LYS A 283 3.98 -0.57 8.08
CA LYS A 283 4.59 0.08 9.24
C LYS A 283 4.03 -0.50 10.54
N SER A 284 4.71 -0.27 11.65
CA SER A 284 4.25 -0.65 13.00
C SER A 284 4.83 0.28 14.07
N GLY A 285 4.80 1.56 13.77
CA GLY A 285 5.22 2.63 14.67
C GLY A 285 6.73 2.73 14.93
N THR A 286 7.12 3.83 15.55
CA THR A 286 8.45 4.04 16.14
C THR A 286 8.57 3.29 17.47
N TYR A 287 9.78 3.23 18.06
CA TYR A 287 10.02 2.53 19.32
C TYR A 287 9.08 2.98 20.44
N ASP A 288 8.88 4.29 20.59
CA ASP A 288 8.01 4.86 21.63
C ASP A 288 6.54 4.43 21.45
N LEU A 289 6.03 4.43 20.20
CA LEU A 289 4.67 3.95 19.91
C LEU A 289 4.54 2.44 20.11
N ALA A 290 5.53 1.68 19.67
CA ALA A 290 5.53 0.24 19.86
C ALA A 290 5.56 -0.14 21.34
N LEU A 291 6.32 0.60 22.16
CA LEU A 291 6.35 0.39 23.60
C LEU A 291 5.00 0.69 24.25
N LYS A 292 4.33 1.76 23.78
CA LYS A 292 3.01 2.20 24.27
C LYS A 292 1.89 1.23 23.89
N TYR A 293 1.83 0.81 22.63
CA TYR A 293 0.67 0.09 22.09
C TYR A 293 0.92 -1.40 21.86
N LYS A 294 2.17 -1.84 21.71
CA LYS A 294 2.58 -3.23 21.48
C LYS A 294 1.77 -3.90 20.36
N LYS A 295 1.59 -3.18 19.24
CA LYS A 295 0.76 -3.63 18.13
C LYS A 295 1.60 -3.76 16.86
N ALA A 296 1.64 -4.98 16.31
CA ALA A 296 2.27 -5.28 15.04
C ALA A 296 1.35 -4.99 13.85
N SER A 297 1.92 -4.94 12.66
CA SER A 297 1.18 -5.17 11.41
C SER A 297 1.34 -6.62 11.00
N SER A 298 0.22 -7.34 10.79
CA SER A 298 0.26 -8.77 10.52
C SER A 298 -0.88 -9.29 9.67
N ASP A 299 -0.71 -10.51 9.14
CA ASP A 299 -1.73 -11.24 8.41
C ASP A 299 -2.26 -10.43 7.22
N ILE A 300 -1.33 -10.02 6.36
CA ILE A 300 -1.61 -9.20 5.17
C ILE A 300 -1.36 -10.01 3.90
N LEU A 301 -2.38 -10.08 3.04
CA LEU A 301 -2.31 -10.66 1.71
C LEU A 301 -2.30 -9.55 0.66
N ILE A 302 -1.25 -9.53 -0.16
CA ILE A 302 -1.08 -8.63 -1.30
C ILE A 302 -1.06 -9.50 -2.56
N GLU A 303 -2.14 -9.46 -3.35
CA GLU A 303 -2.31 -10.42 -4.44
C GLU A 303 -2.84 -9.78 -5.72
N ASN A 304 -2.34 -10.23 -6.88
CA ASN A 304 -2.79 -9.74 -8.20
C ASN A 304 -2.74 -8.21 -8.34
N ASN A 305 -1.70 -7.55 -7.82
CA ASN A 305 -1.52 -6.11 -7.94
C ASN A 305 -0.46 -5.75 -8.99
N LEU A 306 -0.58 -4.55 -9.56
CA LEU A 306 0.42 -3.93 -10.42
C LEU A 306 1.07 -2.75 -9.69
N MET A 307 2.36 -2.86 -9.43
CA MET A 307 3.23 -1.78 -8.99
C MET A 307 3.95 -1.24 -10.23
N ALA A 308 3.37 -0.20 -10.86
CA ALA A 308 3.84 0.28 -12.16
C ALA A 308 5.04 1.24 -12.07
N ASP A 309 5.14 2.01 -11.00
CA ASP A 309 6.22 2.94 -10.69
C ASP A 309 6.29 3.14 -9.17
N GLY A 310 7.40 3.64 -8.66
CA GLY A 310 7.59 3.94 -7.23
C GLY A 310 8.98 3.58 -6.71
N HIS A 311 9.30 4.08 -5.52
CA HIS A 311 10.60 3.80 -4.87
C HIS A 311 10.70 2.37 -4.33
N GLY A 312 9.58 1.73 -4.04
CA GLY A 312 9.50 0.33 -3.63
C GLY A 312 8.10 -0.24 -3.88
N GLY A 313 8.03 -1.47 -4.38
CA GLY A 313 6.76 -2.14 -4.64
C GLY A 313 6.06 -2.56 -3.35
N VAL A 314 6.72 -3.38 -2.52
CA VAL A 314 6.26 -3.70 -1.16
C VAL A 314 7.39 -3.42 -0.18
N VAL A 315 7.12 -2.53 0.76
CA VAL A 315 8.11 -1.95 1.67
C VAL A 315 7.72 -2.21 3.12
N PHE A 316 8.71 -2.48 3.96
CA PHE A 316 8.55 -2.71 5.39
C PHE A 316 9.35 -1.64 6.15
N GLY A 317 8.64 -0.81 6.88
CA GLY A 317 9.23 0.30 7.62
C GLY A 317 9.25 1.63 6.83
N SER A 318 10.06 2.58 7.30
CA SER A 318 11.08 2.51 8.37
C SER A 318 10.53 2.34 9.80
N GLU A 319 9.30 2.74 10.09
CA GLU A 319 8.62 2.58 11.37
C GLU A 319 8.18 1.11 11.50
N SER A 320 9.01 0.27 12.16
CA SER A 320 8.78 -1.19 12.22
C SER A 320 8.94 -1.77 13.63
N SER A 321 8.89 -0.90 14.65
CA SER A 321 9.24 -1.29 16.03
C SER A 321 8.24 -2.23 16.69
N GLY A 322 6.96 -2.16 16.32
CA GLY A 322 5.91 -3.06 16.81
C GLY A 322 5.94 -4.46 16.19
N GLY A 323 6.74 -4.64 15.13
CA GLY A 323 6.84 -5.89 14.37
C GLY A 323 5.95 -5.92 13.13
N ILE A 324 6.41 -6.68 12.13
CA ILE A 324 5.68 -6.92 10.88
C ILE A 324 5.83 -8.41 10.57
N ASN A 325 4.72 -9.15 10.51
CA ASN A 325 4.80 -10.60 10.36
C ASN A 325 3.61 -11.21 9.61
N ASN A 326 3.81 -12.42 9.08
CA ASN A 326 2.80 -13.14 8.32
C ASN A 326 2.33 -12.34 7.10
N ILE A 327 3.25 -11.88 6.27
CA ILE A 327 2.92 -11.14 5.05
C ILE A 327 3.14 -12.04 3.84
N THR A 328 2.12 -12.17 3.02
CA THR A 328 2.19 -12.90 1.74
C THR A 328 1.96 -11.94 0.58
N VAL A 329 2.95 -11.86 -0.32
CA VAL A 329 2.85 -11.15 -1.59
C VAL A 329 2.88 -12.17 -2.69
N ARG A 330 1.84 -12.26 -3.50
CA ARG A 330 1.79 -13.25 -4.56
C ARG A 330 1.07 -12.78 -5.82
N ARG A 331 1.46 -13.36 -6.94
CA ARG A 331 0.84 -13.11 -8.25
C ARG A 331 0.80 -11.62 -8.61
N CYS A 332 1.83 -10.86 -8.19
CA CYS A 332 1.95 -9.44 -8.46
C CYS A 332 2.93 -9.18 -9.62
N LEU A 333 2.64 -8.12 -10.37
CA LEU A 333 3.48 -7.59 -11.42
C LEU A 333 4.13 -6.29 -10.93
N PHE A 334 5.46 -6.22 -10.97
CA PHE A 334 6.22 -5.02 -10.66
C PHE A 334 6.86 -4.51 -11.96
N GLU A 335 6.66 -3.24 -12.28
CA GLU A 335 7.25 -2.62 -13.47
C GLU A 335 7.87 -1.27 -13.08
N ASN A 336 9.14 -1.07 -13.41
CA ASN A 336 9.87 0.21 -13.25
C ASN A 336 9.94 0.74 -11.80
N THR A 337 9.73 -0.08 -10.78
CA THR A 337 9.99 0.34 -9.40
C THR A 337 11.48 0.31 -9.12
N ASP A 338 11.98 1.20 -8.26
CA ASP A 338 13.39 1.16 -7.87
C ASP A 338 13.74 -0.15 -7.16
N ARG A 339 12.86 -0.65 -6.29
CA ARG A 339 12.98 -1.91 -5.55
C ARG A 339 11.67 -2.69 -5.59
N GLY A 340 11.77 -4.00 -5.63
CA GLY A 340 10.61 -4.88 -5.51
C GLY A 340 10.21 -5.02 -4.03
N LEU A 341 10.97 -5.81 -3.26
CA LEU A 341 10.94 -5.83 -1.81
C LEU A 341 11.94 -4.81 -1.26
N ARG A 342 11.52 -4.02 -0.27
CA ARG A 342 12.40 -3.09 0.42
C ARG A 342 12.15 -3.10 1.92
N ILE A 343 13.12 -3.56 2.71
CA ILE A 343 13.07 -3.45 4.18
C ILE A 343 13.99 -2.33 4.63
N LYS A 344 13.42 -1.40 5.39
CA LYS A 344 14.08 -0.22 5.94
C LYS A 344 14.07 -0.32 7.46
N THR A 345 15.17 -0.75 8.07
CA THR A 345 15.30 -0.79 9.53
C THR A 345 16.68 -0.33 9.97
N ARG A 346 16.87 -0.16 11.27
CA ARG A 346 18.13 0.27 11.87
C ARG A 346 18.16 0.06 13.36
N ARG A 347 19.33 0.11 13.98
CA ARG A 347 19.45 0.28 15.43
C ARG A 347 18.60 1.46 15.89
N GLY A 348 17.95 1.33 17.04
CA GLY A 348 16.95 2.29 17.53
C GLY A 348 15.50 1.94 17.15
N ARG A 349 15.26 0.95 16.26
CA ARG A 349 13.91 0.42 16.02
C ARG A 349 13.49 -0.62 17.08
N GLY A 350 14.47 -1.29 17.69
CA GLY A 350 14.26 -2.17 18.84
C GLY A 350 13.72 -3.54 18.53
N ASN A 351 13.52 -4.32 19.57
CA ASN A 351 13.10 -5.73 19.54
C ASN A 351 11.72 -5.99 20.17
N ILE A 352 10.88 -4.96 20.33
CA ILE A 352 9.50 -5.10 20.81
C ILE A 352 8.73 -6.04 19.88
N GLY A 353 8.93 -5.89 18.58
CA GLY A 353 8.50 -6.82 17.55
C GLY A 353 9.62 -7.14 16.58
N GLN A 354 9.38 -8.10 15.71
CA GLN A 354 10.32 -8.51 14.66
C GLN A 354 9.67 -8.42 13.27
N ILE A 355 10.50 -8.31 12.23
CA ILE A 355 10.05 -8.50 10.85
C ILE A 355 10.32 -9.96 10.50
N ASP A 356 9.26 -10.77 10.37
CA ASP A 356 9.40 -12.22 10.23
C ASP A 356 8.26 -12.84 9.39
N ASN A 357 8.54 -14.02 8.84
CA ASN A 357 7.58 -14.78 8.03
C ASN A 357 7.01 -13.98 6.87
N ILE A 358 7.92 -13.52 5.99
CA ILE A 358 7.60 -12.76 4.79
C ILE A 358 7.78 -13.66 3.57
N ILE A 359 6.72 -13.80 2.77
CA ILE A 359 6.68 -14.69 1.62
C ILE A 359 6.36 -13.89 0.36
N PHE A 360 7.19 -14.04 -0.67
CA PHE A 360 6.95 -13.57 -2.04
C PHE A 360 6.86 -14.80 -2.93
N ASP A 361 5.73 -14.99 -3.62
CA ASP A 361 5.48 -16.17 -4.44
C ASP A 361 4.80 -15.80 -5.77
N ASP A 362 5.22 -16.41 -6.85
CA ASP A 362 4.67 -16.20 -8.20
C ASP A 362 4.67 -14.72 -8.61
N ILE A 363 5.85 -14.09 -8.59
CA ILE A 363 6.04 -12.66 -8.88
C ILE A 363 6.79 -12.48 -10.20
N LEU A 364 6.28 -11.57 -11.04
CA LEU A 364 6.99 -11.05 -12.19
C LEU A 364 7.46 -9.63 -11.94
N MET A 365 8.77 -9.41 -12.04
CA MET A 365 9.40 -8.09 -11.97
C MET A 365 10.00 -7.72 -13.33
N LYS A 366 9.73 -6.51 -13.81
CA LYS A 366 10.28 -5.96 -15.06
C LYS A 366 10.92 -4.61 -14.81
N ASN A 367 12.18 -4.46 -15.22
CA ASN A 367 12.94 -3.23 -15.06
C ASN A 367 12.99 -2.72 -13.61
N VAL A 368 13.00 -3.62 -12.64
CA VAL A 368 13.18 -3.29 -11.23
C VAL A 368 14.68 -3.20 -10.97
N LEU A 369 15.15 -2.02 -10.55
CA LEU A 369 16.59 -1.75 -10.43
C LEU A 369 17.29 -2.72 -9.47
N THR A 370 16.65 -3.01 -8.31
CA THR A 370 17.11 -3.98 -7.33
C THR A 370 15.90 -4.75 -6.77
N PRO A 371 15.60 -5.96 -7.24
CA PRO A 371 14.47 -6.77 -6.82
C PRO A 371 14.31 -6.93 -5.30
N PHE A 372 15.41 -7.15 -4.57
CA PHE A 372 15.36 -7.44 -3.14
C PHE A 372 16.36 -6.61 -2.36
N VAL A 373 15.86 -5.86 -1.36
CA VAL A 373 16.72 -5.07 -0.45
C VAL A 373 16.25 -5.25 0.99
N ILE A 374 17.13 -5.76 1.84
CA ILE A 374 16.99 -5.75 3.30
C ILE A 374 18.12 -4.92 3.87
N ASN A 375 17.81 -3.81 4.53
CA ASN A 375 18.80 -2.85 5.01
C ASN A 375 18.59 -2.53 6.50
N SER A 376 19.52 -3.00 7.34
CA SER A 376 19.58 -2.70 8.78
C SER A 376 20.40 -1.45 9.13
N TYR A 377 20.81 -0.66 8.14
CA TYR A 377 21.61 0.56 8.28
C TYR A 377 20.90 1.78 7.66
N TYR A 378 19.57 1.77 7.64
CA TYR A 378 18.79 2.84 7.00
C TYR A 378 18.99 4.18 7.68
N ASN A 379 19.51 5.17 6.93
CA ASN A 379 19.98 6.45 7.47
C ASN A 379 18.96 7.62 7.37
N MET A 380 17.78 7.39 6.83
CA MET A 380 16.75 8.43 6.68
C MET A 380 15.70 8.37 7.81
N GLY A 381 14.91 9.41 7.92
CA GLY A 381 13.85 9.54 8.91
C GLY A 381 14.26 10.28 10.18
N PRO A 382 13.31 10.58 11.07
CA PRO A 382 13.56 11.40 12.25
C PRO A 382 14.53 10.72 13.23
N LYS A 383 15.27 11.55 13.98
CA LYS A 383 16.16 11.15 15.08
C LYS A 383 17.31 10.18 14.71
N GLY A 384 18.38 10.72 14.17
CA GLY A 384 19.70 10.12 14.31
C GLY A 384 20.12 9.06 13.30
N GLY A 385 19.52 9.02 12.09
CA GLY A 385 19.94 8.09 11.03
C GLY A 385 21.40 8.23 10.59
N HIS A 386 22.01 9.41 10.75
CA HIS A 386 23.39 9.70 10.35
C HIS A 386 24.40 9.58 11.50
N THR A 387 24.10 8.85 12.57
CA THR A 387 25.03 8.61 13.69
C THR A 387 25.85 7.36 13.48
N GLU A 388 27.06 7.31 14.06
CA GLU A 388 27.92 6.12 14.04
C GLU A 388 27.20 4.88 14.59
N TYR A 389 26.36 5.06 15.60
CA TYR A 389 25.51 4.01 16.15
C TYR A 389 24.65 3.31 15.07
N VAL A 390 24.13 4.06 14.11
CA VAL A 390 23.30 3.52 13.03
C VAL A 390 24.14 2.92 11.90
N TRP A 391 25.18 3.63 11.44
CA TRP A 391 25.87 3.23 10.22
C TRP A 391 27.05 2.28 10.43
N THR A 392 27.57 2.12 11.68
CA THR A 392 28.70 1.20 11.90
C THR A 392 28.35 -0.25 11.58
N THR A 393 29.22 -0.90 10.83
CA THR A 393 29.10 -2.33 10.52
C THR A 393 29.72 -3.23 11.59
N LYS A 394 30.46 -2.66 12.56
CA LYS A 394 31.03 -3.40 13.70
C LYS A 394 29.91 -3.90 14.62
N ALA A 395 30.15 -5.07 15.23
CA ALA A 395 29.23 -5.61 16.23
C ALA A 395 29.14 -4.66 17.44
N LEU A 396 27.92 -4.38 17.86
CA LEU A 396 27.62 -3.66 19.09
C LEU A 396 26.97 -4.62 20.10
N LYS A 397 26.82 -4.17 21.35
CA LYS A 397 26.06 -4.92 22.36
C LYS A 397 24.59 -5.00 21.93
N VAL A 398 24.04 -6.20 21.93
CA VAL A 398 22.59 -6.38 21.75
C VAL A 398 21.84 -5.80 22.94
N ASP A 399 20.87 -4.97 22.67
CA ASP A 399 20.01 -4.30 23.66
C ASP A 399 18.56 -4.22 23.16
N GLU A 400 17.71 -3.53 23.90
CA GLU A 400 16.28 -3.33 23.57
C GLU A 400 16.06 -2.52 22.30
N TYR A 401 17.07 -1.79 21.81
CA TYR A 401 17.02 -0.98 20.59
C TYR A 401 17.51 -1.73 19.33
N THR A 402 17.96 -2.96 19.47
CA THR A 402 18.48 -3.78 18.38
C THR A 402 17.34 -4.45 17.60
N PRO A 403 17.11 -4.14 16.31
CA PRO A 403 16.02 -4.75 15.54
C PRO A 403 16.30 -6.22 15.22
N VAL A 404 15.23 -7.00 15.11
CA VAL A 404 15.29 -8.44 14.79
C VAL A 404 14.66 -8.68 13.41
N LEU A 405 15.44 -9.30 12.52
CA LEU A 405 15.01 -9.74 11.19
C LEU A 405 14.98 -11.28 11.12
N GLY A 406 13.82 -11.84 10.84
CA GLY A 406 13.54 -13.26 10.85
C GLY A 406 13.75 -13.93 9.49
N LYS A 407 12.68 -14.44 8.89
CA LYS A 407 12.70 -15.33 7.72
C LYS A 407 12.03 -14.66 6.53
N PHE A 408 12.68 -14.77 5.37
CA PHE A 408 12.23 -14.20 4.10
C PHE A 408 12.32 -15.27 3.01
N HIS A 409 11.20 -15.53 2.35
CA HIS A 409 11.05 -16.59 1.35
C HIS A 409 10.66 -16.01 0.01
N PHE A 410 11.41 -16.33 -1.04
CA PHE A 410 11.22 -15.88 -2.41
C PHE A 410 11.05 -17.11 -3.31
N LEU A 411 9.84 -17.30 -3.85
CA LEU A 411 9.43 -18.52 -4.53
C LEU A 411 8.89 -18.19 -5.93
N ASN A 412 9.24 -19.00 -6.93
CA ASN A 412 8.62 -18.97 -8.26
C ASN A 412 8.63 -17.57 -8.91
N MET A 413 9.78 -16.92 -8.93
CA MET A 413 9.87 -15.52 -9.35
C MET A 413 10.70 -15.34 -10.62
N LYS A 414 10.31 -14.34 -11.42
CA LYS A 414 11.04 -13.91 -12.60
C LYS A 414 11.36 -12.43 -12.51
N CYS A 415 12.65 -12.09 -12.50
CA CYS A 415 13.13 -10.71 -12.40
C CYS A 415 13.87 -10.37 -13.70
N GLU A 416 13.22 -9.62 -14.59
CA GLU A 416 13.71 -9.22 -15.90
C GLU A 416 14.19 -7.77 -15.91
N GLY A 417 15.34 -7.50 -16.54
CA GLY A 417 15.86 -6.15 -16.69
C GLY A 417 16.44 -5.54 -15.41
N VAL A 418 17.04 -6.36 -14.54
CA VAL A 418 17.74 -5.91 -13.33
C VAL A 418 18.91 -5.00 -13.71
N SER A 419 19.11 -3.89 -13.01
CA SER A 419 20.18 -2.94 -13.33
C SER A 419 21.29 -2.88 -12.28
N ILE A 420 20.94 -2.79 -11.00
CA ILE A 420 21.92 -2.57 -9.92
C ILE A 420 22.39 -3.90 -9.32
N ALA A 421 21.50 -4.65 -8.70
CA ALA A 421 21.79 -5.94 -8.10
C ALA A 421 20.56 -6.84 -8.03
N ALA A 422 20.72 -8.15 -8.09
CA ALA A 422 19.64 -9.12 -7.88
C ALA A 422 19.08 -9.02 -6.46
N GLY A 423 19.94 -8.88 -5.46
CA GLY A 423 19.52 -8.70 -4.08
C GLY A 423 20.64 -8.20 -3.19
N VAL A 424 20.29 -7.38 -2.18
CA VAL A 424 21.21 -6.85 -1.19
C VAL A 424 20.62 -7.03 0.21
N PHE A 425 21.28 -7.84 1.04
CA PHE A 425 20.82 -8.24 2.37
C PHE A 425 21.87 -7.83 3.41
N LEU A 426 21.58 -6.75 4.14
CA LEU A 426 22.48 -6.13 5.11
C LEU A 426 21.93 -6.32 6.53
N GLY A 427 22.36 -7.39 7.20
CA GLY A 427 22.09 -7.66 8.61
C GLY A 427 23.10 -6.96 9.52
N LEU A 428 22.76 -6.77 10.79
CA LEU A 428 23.68 -6.30 11.81
C LEU A 428 24.64 -7.43 12.22
N ALA A 429 25.88 -7.09 12.55
CA ALA A 429 26.87 -8.08 12.98
C ALA A 429 26.46 -8.78 14.29
N GLU A 430 25.85 -8.05 15.22
CA GLU A 430 25.36 -8.55 16.50
C GLU A 430 23.98 -9.21 16.43
N MET A 431 23.20 -8.94 15.35
CA MET A 431 21.86 -9.49 15.11
C MET A 431 21.66 -9.74 13.61
N PRO A 432 22.21 -10.84 13.08
CA PRO A 432 22.11 -11.18 11.68
C PRO A 432 20.68 -11.44 11.22
N ILE A 433 20.44 -11.33 9.90
CA ILE A 433 19.20 -11.81 9.28
C ILE A 433 19.18 -13.35 9.41
N LYS A 434 18.11 -13.90 9.99
CA LYS A 434 18.05 -15.35 10.33
C LYS A 434 18.03 -16.24 9.10
N LEU A 435 17.17 -15.94 8.12
CA LEU A 435 17.04 -16.75 6.91
C LEU A 435 16.62 -15.90 5.71
N VAL A 436 17.31 -16.10 4.60
CA VAL A 436 16.87 -15.67 3.27
C VAL A 436 16.85 -16.93 2.39
N SER A 437 15.74 -17.23 1.75
CA SER A 437 15.60 -18.39 0.87
C SER A 437 15.05 -18.03 -0.50
N PHE A 438 15.65 -18.62 -1.53
CA PHE A 438 15.22 -18.51 -2.92
C PHE A 438 14.94 -19.90 -3.48
N GLU A 439 13.77 -20.09 -4.07
CA GLU A 439 13.42 -21.32 -4.80
C GLU A 439 12.75 -20.97 -6.14
N ASN A 440 13.28 -21.52 -7.26
CA ASN A 440 12.78 -21.27 -8.61
C ASN A 440 12.77 -19.78 -8.97
N VAL A 441 13.90 -19.07 -8.80
CA VAL A 441 14.01 -17.64 -9.08
C VAL A 441 15.00 -17.39 -10.19
N SER A 442 14.60 -16.62 -11.21
CA SER A 442 15.47 -16.24 -12.32
C SER A 442 15.69 -14.73 -12.39
N PHE A 443 16.94 -14.33 -12.66
CA PHE A 443 17.34 -12.96 -12.89
C PHE A 443 17.90 -12.80 -14.28
N SER A 444 17.46 -11.78 -15.01
CA SER A 444 18.12 -11.29 -16.21
C SER A 444 18.38 -9.79 -16.09
N TYR A 445 19.52 -9.36 -16.64
CA TYR A 445 20.00 -8.00 -16.44
C TYR A 445 19.82 -7.16 -17.69
N ASN A 446 19.56 -5.88 -17.50
CA ASN A 446 19.46 -4.91 -18.58
C ASN A 446 20.85 -4.69 -19.20
N ASP A 447 20.94 -4.73 -20.53
CA ASP A 447 22.19 -4.52 -21.24
C ASP A 447 22.76 -3.10 -21.01
N ASP A 448 21.89 -2.11 -20.96
CA ASP A 448 22.19 -0.69 -20.75
C ASP A 448 22.20 -0.29 -19.25
N ALA A 449 22.34 -1.27 -18.34
CA ALA A 449 22.34 -1.00 -16.91
C ALA A 449 23.39 0.04 -16.53
N GLU A 450 23.06 0.94 -15.62
CA GLU A 450 23.97 1.90 -15.03
C GLU A 450 24.39 1.51 -13.61
N GLU A 451 25.52 2.03 -13.15
CA GLU A 451 25.93 1.89 -11.75
C GLU A 451 24.99 2.67 -10.86
N GLY A 452 24.55 2.07 -9.76
CA GLY A 452 23.64 2.68 -8.83
C GLY A 452 23.83 2.24 -7.38
N ILE A 453 23.04 2.85 -6.50
CA ILE A 453 23.03 2.57 -5.06
C ILE A 453 21.78 1.72 -4.74
N PRO A 454 21.96 0.48 -4.23
CA PRO A 454 20.84 -0.41 -3.97
C PRO A 454 19.96 0.03 -2.79
N CYS A 455 20.55 0.71 -1.79
CA CYS A 455 19.81 1.10 -0.58
C CYS A 455 20.36 2.41 0.05
N MET A 456 19.49 3.08 0.81
CA MET A 456 19.81 4.33 1.51
C MET A 456 20.54 4.01 2.83
N MET A 457 21.83 4.27 2.86
CA MET A 457 22.70 4.10 4.03
C MET A 457 23.87 5.07 3.95
N GLU A 458 24.56 5.30 5.06
CA GLU A 458 25.83 6.00 5.06
C GLU A 458 26.90 5.11 4.38
N HIS A 459 27.77 5.67 3.60
CA HIS A 459 28.78 4.92 2.82
C HIS A 459 28.17 3.79 1.96
N PRO A 460 27.26 4.11 1.03
CA PRO A 460 26.53 3.10 0.29
C PRO A 460 27.43 2.35 -0.70
N TYR A 461 27.12 1.07 -0.90
CA TYR A 461 27.71 0.29 -1.97
C TYR A 461 27.25 0.83 -3.33
N LYS A 462 28.18 0.91 -4.29
CA LYS A 462 27.85 1.14 -5.70
C LYS A 462 27.95 -0.17 -6.45
N MET A 463 26.90 -0.50 -7.19
CA MET A 463 26.78 -1.78 -7.87
C MET A 463 26.25 -1.62 -9.29
N LYS A 464 26.65 -2.53 -10.17
CA LYS A 464 26.15 -2.64 -11.54
C LYS A 464 26.04 -4.10 -11.91
N LYS A 465 24.85 -4.56 -12.30
CA LYS A 465 24.58 -5.97 -12.66
C LYS A 465 25.10 -6.97 -11.63
N ALA A 466 25.08 -6.61 -10.34
CA ALA A 466 25.59 -7.48 -9.29
C ALA A 466 24.60 -8.63 -9.00
N GLY A 467 25.12 -9.75 -8.53
CA GLY A 467 24.32 -10.87 -8.07
C GLY A 467 23.69 -10.60 -6.70
N ILE A 468 23.58 -11.62 -5.87
CA ILE A 468 23.10 -11.50 -4.49
C ILE A 468 24.28 -11.17 -3.57
N PHE A 469 24.19 -10.06 -2.85
CA PHE A 469 25.15 -9.65 -1.82
C PHE A 469 24.53 -9.78 -0.42
N CYS A 470 25.19 -10.54 0.44
CA CYS A 470 24.78 -10.76 1.82
C CYS A 470 25.87 -10.32 2.79
N LEU A 471 25.54 -9.41 3.71
CA LEU A 471 26.34 -9.05 4.86
C LEU A 471 25.61 -9.48 6.14
N ASN A 472 26.23 -10.32 6.98
CA ASN A 472 25.67 -10.81 8.23
C ASN A 472 24.27 -11.46 8.05
N VAL A 473 24.21 -12.50 7.25
CA VAL A 473 23.01 -13.35 7.05
C VAL A 473 23.34 -14.75 7.55
N ASP A 474 22.67 -15.23 8.58
CA ASP A 474 22.92 -16.54 9.20
C ASP A 474 22.75 -17.66 8.16
N LYS A 475 21.63 -17.70 7.49
CA LYS A 475 21.34 -18.73 6.51
C LYS A 475 20.84 -18.14 5.19
N LEU A 476 21.54 -18.46 4.11
CA LEU A 476 21.09 -18.24 2.73
C LEU A 476 20.87 -19.62 2.09
N GLU A 477 19.63 -19.87 1.66
CA GLU A 477 19.24 -21.08 0.92
C GLU A 477 18.91 -20.71 -0.51
N THR A 478 19.44 -21.48 -1.47
CA THR A 478 19.16 -21.29 -2.89
C THR A 478 18.87 -22.63 -3.55
N LYS A 479 17.77 -22.71 -4.32
CA LYS A 479 17.38 -23.87 -5.09
C LYS A 479 16.82 -23.41 -6.44
N ASN A 480 17.38 -23.86 -7.55
CA ASN A 480 17.00 -23.46 -8.90
C ASN A 480 17.02 -21.94 -9.09
N VAL A 481 18.14 -21.29 -8.77
CA VAL A 481 18.35 -19.84 -8.96
C VAL A 481 19.29 -19.63 -10.13
N THR A 482 18.94 -18.75 -11.06
CA THR A 482 19.72 -18.48 -12.28
C THR A 482 19.96 -16.99 -12.49
N PHE A 483 21.12 -16.66 -13.08
CA PHE A 483 21.56 -15.28 -13.33
C PHE A 483 22.05 -15.14 -14.77
N ALA A 484 21.24 -14.55 -15.64
CA ALA A 484 21.60 -14.32 -17.04
C ALA A 484 22.14 -12.89 -17.24
N GLY A 485 23.45 -12.74 -17.42
CA GLY A 485 24.10 -11.45 -17.66
C GLY A 485 24.62 -10.74 -16.40
N VAL A 486 24.80 -11.46 -15.29
CA VAL A 486 25.41 -10.95 -14.06
C VAL A 486 26.88 -10.53 -14.27
N SER A 487 27.31 -9.46 -13.62
CA SER A 487 28.70 -9.05 -13.57
C SER A 487 29.39 -9.60 -12.32
N GLY A 488 30.40 -10.46 -12.50
CA GLY A 488 31.18 -11.03 -11.40
C GLY A 488 30.48 -12.25 -10.75
N LYS A 489 30.57 -12.34 -9.43
CA LYS A 489 30.04 -13.48 -8.69
C LYS A 489 28.52 -13.41 -8.56
N GLU A 490 27.84 -14.52 -8.76
CA GLU A 490 26.39 -14.65 -8.57
C GLU A 490 25.95 -14.43 -7.12
N ILE A 491 26.76 -14.92 -6.16
CA ILE A 491 26.49 -14.79 -4.73
C ILE A 491 27.78 -14.41 -3.99
N ILE A 492 27.68 -13.38 -3.15
CA ILE A 492 28.73 -12.92 -2.25
C ILE A 492 28.19 -12.94 -0.83
N LYS A 493 28.91 -13.59 0.07
CA LYS A 493 28.60 -13.62 1.52
C LYS A 493 29.76 -13.06 2.30
N GLU A 494 29.48 -12.08 3.14
CA GLU A 494 30.46 -11.42 3.99
C GLU A 494 29.97 -11.38 5.45
N TRP A 495 30.93 -11.35 6.36
CA TRP A 495 30.71 -11.18 7.80
C TRP A 495 31.61 -10.09 8.33
N THR A 496 31.05 -9.18 9.09
CA THR A 496 31.85 -8.22 9.85
C THR A 496 32.33 -8.86 11.15
N LYS A 497 33.62 -8.64 11.45
CA LYS A 497 34.25 -9.14 12.67
C LYS A 497 34.09 -8.16 13.82
#